data_7100738100f9dcc0047961305265c987
#
_entry.id   7100738100f9dcc0047961305265c987
#
_cell.length_a   1.000
_cell.length_b   1.000
_cell.length_c   1.000
_cell.angle_alpha   90.00
_cell.angle_beta   90.00
_cell.angle_gamma   90.00
#
_symmetry.space_group_name_H-M   'P 1'
#
loop_
_entity.id
_entity.type
_entity.pdbx_description
1 polymer ?
#
loop_
_entity_poly.entity_id
_entity_poly.type
_entity_poly.pdbx_seq_one_letter_code
_entity_poly.pdbx_strand_id
1 'polypeptide(L)'
;EMWERFSYYGMRSLLVLFLTSSLVDGGWAWERKTALALYGTYTSMVYLTPIIGGFVADRFLGSRNTVLLGAFIMALGHASMALETPAFMYIGLLCLVFGNGFFKPNMTSIVSQLYKDHSEKKDAAYTIFYMGVNSGAFLGMMLCGYIGEKVDWSYGFGLAGIFMFLGLIMFYYFQGIFGDVGLKPLVAANEVNKTDATLTGDGDKRNPFLKVDLVLIALAAVIALVWVINDPMSKIYGYNVFGSSENADYVILGGVILFVVILFSRLVRYSEITRDKLVALCMIAFFYMLFWAAFEQAGGSMNIFAKDYVDRSLTGGFATTFKVINTLLTVVPLAIITWVLTKLSRITFAKYGIANIVLLTSFGVVWAIVVWMLNREYSIEGTEVQASWFQILNSFFIITLAPMFTKLWESKFNPPVAIKYAMGL
;
A
#
# COMPACT_ATOMS: atom_id res chain seq x y z
N GLU A 1 -2.23 10.69 2.56
CA GLU A 1 -2.48 9.32 2.10
C GLU A 1 -2.57 9.24 0.56
N MET A 2 -3.36 10.07 -0.12
CA MET A 2 -3.52 10.01 -1.57
C MET A 2 -2.18 10.07 -2.32
N TRP A 3 -1.27 10.99 -1.97
CA TRP A 3 0.04 11.11 -2.61
C TRP A 3 0.99 9.98 -2.25
N GLU A 4 0.89 9.45 -1.04
CA GLU A 4 1.63 8.25 -0.66
C GLU A 4 1.16 7.03 -1.47
N ARG A 5 -0.16 6.85 -1.62
CA ARG A 5 -0.70 5.78 -2.47
C ARG A 5 -0.34 5.98 -3.94
N PHE A 6 -0.34 7.21 -4.44
CA PHE A 6 0.16 7.53 -5.77
C PHE A 6 1.61 7.04 -5.95
N SER A 7 2.48 7.38 -5.02
CA SER A 7 3.89 7.02 -5.12
C SER A 7 4.12 5.51 -4.99
N TYR A 8 3.47 4.87 -4.01
CA TYR A 8 3.62 3.45 -3.75
C TYR A 8 3.14 2.59 -4.93
N TYR A 9 1.90 2.81 -5.39
CA TYR A 9 1.33 2.02 -6.48
C TYR A 9 1.94 2.38 -7.83
N GLY A 10 2.32 3.63 -8.04
CA GLY A 10 3.05 4.07 -9.24
C GLY A 10 4.39 3.34 -9.36
N MET A 11 5.22 3.36 -8.33
CA MET A 11 6.49 2.63 -8.29
C MET A 11 6.28 1.12 -8.42
N ARG A 12 5.34 0.56 -7.65
CA ARG A 12 5.06 -0.88 -7.63
C ARG A 12 4.67 -1.42 -9.01
N SER A 13 3.91 -0.65 -9.79
CA SER A 13 3.50 -1.05 -11.14
C SER A 13 4.66 -1.12 -12.12
N LEU A 14 5.74 -0.39 -11.87
CA LEU A 14 6.92 -0.32 -12.73
C LEU A 14 8.03 -1.30 -12.34
N LEU A 15 8.19 -1.62 -11.05
CA LEU A 15 9.39 -2.29 -10.53
C LEU A 15 9.73 -3.57 -11.30
N VAL A 16 8.79 -4.51 -11.42
CA VAL A 16 9.06 -5.80 -12.09
C VAL A 16 9.22 -5.61 -13.60
N LEU A 17 8.47 -4.69 -14.22
CA LEU A 17 8.61 -4.37 -15.63
C LEU A 17 10.01 -3.81 -15.94
N PHE A 18 10.49 -2.87 -15.14
CA PHE A 18 11.84 -2.30 -15.25
C PHE A 18 12.91 -3.39 -15.12
N LEU A 19 12.84 -4.21 -14.07
CA LEU A 19 13.83 -5.26 -13.82
C LEU A 19 13.90 -6.29 -14.98
N THR A 20 12.76 -6.60 -15.61
CA THR A 20 12.67 -7.61 -16.67
C THR A 20 12.71 -7.04 -18.09
N SER A 21 12.64 -5.73 -18.27
CA SER A 21 12.76 -5.10 -19.59
C SER A 21 14.20 -5.23 -20.11
N SER A 22 14.31 -5.25 -21.45
CA SER A 22 15.61 -5.38 -22.12
C SER A 22 16.52 -4.17 -21.83
N LEU A 23 17.82 -4.36 -21.99
CA LEU A 23 18.79 -3.26 -21.86
C LEU A 23 18.57 -2.17 -22.92
N VAL A 24 18.04 -2.56 -24.09
CA VAL A 24 17.71 -1.60 -25.16
C VAL A 24 16.53 -0.71 -24.76
N ASP A 25 15.61 -1.25 -23.97
CA ASP A 25 14.46 -0.51 -23.42
C ASP A 25 14.77 0.17 -22.09
N GLY A 26 16.06 0.30 -21.73
CA GLY A 26 16.50 0.93 -20.49
C GLY A 26 16.27 0.09 -19.22
N GLY A 27 15.83 -1.16 -19.34
CA GLY A 27 15.65 -2.07 -18.20
C GLY A 27 16.94 -2.81 -17.83
N TRP A 28 16.84 -3.75 -16.88
CA TRP A 28 17.99 -4.52 -16.40
C TRP A 28 18.11 -5.93 -16.98
N ALA A 29 17.17 -6.35 -17.80
CA ALA A 29 17.12 -7.68 -18.44
C ALA A 29 17.27 -8.86 -17.44
N TRP A 30 16.75 -8.71 -16.22
CA TRP A 30 16.80 -9.77 -15.23
C TRP A 30 15.86 -10.91 -15.60
N GLU A 31 16.26 -12.12 -15.20
CA GLU A 31 15.36 -13.26 -15.25
C GLU A 31 14.09 -12.99 -14.42
N ARG A 32 12.93 -13.44 -14.93
CA ARG A 32 11.63 -13.28 -14.26
C ARG A 32 11.65 -13.77 -12.82
N LYS A 33 12.30 -14.95 -12.57
CA LYS A 33 12.42 -15.54 -11.24
C LYS A 33 13.14 -14.61 -10.25
N THR A 34 14.21 -13.97 -10.68
CA THR A 34 15.01 -13.06 -9.88
C THR A 34 14.25 -11.77 -9.57
N ALA A 35 13.60 -11.18 -10.58
CA ALA A 35 12.79 -9.97 -10.40
C ALA A 35 11.60 -10.22 -9.45
N LEU A 36 10.91 -11.36 -9.59
CA LEU A 36 9.80 -11.75 -8.71
C LEU A 36 10.26 -12.03 -7.28
N ALA A 37 11.46 -12.57 -7.07
CA ALA A 37 12.01 -12.77 -5.73
C ALA A 37 12.24 -11.43 -5.02
N LEU A 38 12.86 -10.46 -5.69
CA LEU A 38 13.04 -9.11 -5.14
C LEU A 38 11.70 -8.43 -4.83
N TYR A 39 10.74 -8.51 -5.76
CA TYR A 39 9.41 -7.96 -5.58
C TYR A 39 8.67 -8.61 -4.40
N GLY A 40 8.71 -9.94 -4.27
CA GLY A 40 8.09 -10.66 -3.17
C GLY A 40 8.71 -10.30 -1.82
N THR A 41 10.03 -10.17 -1.75
CA THR A 41 10.73 -9.70 -0.54
C THR A 41 10.31 -8.28 -0.17
N TYR A 42 10.33 -7.38 -1.14
CA TYR A 42 9.91 -6.00 -0.93
C TYR A 42 8.48 -5.90 -0.38
N THR A 43 7.53 -6.56 -1.03
CA THR A 43 6.12 -6.55 -0.59
C THR A 43 5.95 -7.17 0.79
N SER A 44 6.60 -8.30 1.08
CA SER A 44 6.55 -8.93 2.40
C SER A 44 7.05 -8.00 3.49
N MET A 45 8.18 -7.31 3.26
CA MET A 45 8.75 -6.37 4.22
C MET A 45 7.86 -5.15 4.47
N VAL A 46 7.19 -4.62 3.43
CA VAL A 46 6.22 -3.51 3.54
C VAL A 46 5.05 -3.87 4.46
N TYR A 47 4.68 -5.15 4.56
CA TYR A 47 3.63 -5.59 5.49
C TYR A 47 4.13 -5.93 6.89
N LEU A 48 5.42 -6.17 7.07
CA LEU A 48 6.02 -6.43 8.40
C LEU A 48 6.42 -5.15 9.14
N THR A 49 6.97 -4.18 8.44
CA THR A 49 7.48 -2.93 9.04
C THR A 49 6.44 -2.05 9.72
N PRO A 50 5.13 -2.06 9.39
CA PRO A 50 4.10 -1.38 10.16
C PRO A 50 4.05 -1.71 11.64
N ILE A 51 4.46 -2.93 12.02
CA ILE A 51 4.57 -3.33 13.44
C ILE A 51 5.61 -2.46 14.15
N ILE A 52 6.76 -2.25 13.51
CA ILE A 52 7.84 -1.40 14.04
C ILE A 52 7.39 0.07 14.05
N GLY A 53 6.76 0.52 12.97
CA GLY A 53 6.28 1.90 12.85
C GLY A 53 5.22 2.28 13.88
N GLY A 54 4.28 1.38 14.15
CA GLY A 54 3.30 1.55 15.22
C GLY A 54 3.96 1.60 16.59
N PHE A 55 4.89 0.69 16.89
CA PHE A 55 5.63 0.67 18.14
C PHE A 55 6.42 1.96 18.37
N VAL A 56 7.09 2.48 17.36
CA VAL A 56 7.86 3.74 17.42
C VAL A 56 6.93 4.93 17.69
N ALA A 57 5.79 4.98 17.01
CA ALA A 57 4.81 6.03 17.21
C ALA A 57 4.21 6.00 18.62
N ASP A 58 3.81 4.80 19.09
CA ASP A 58 3.12 4.65 20.36
C ASP A 58 4.02 4.92 21.57
N ARG A 59 5.33 4.70 21.42
CA ARG A 59 6.26 4.83 22.56
C ARG A 59 7.17 6.06 22.52
N PHE A 60 7.51 6.56 21.31
CA PHE A 60 8.61 7.54 21.21
C PHE A 60 8.18 8.84 20.50
N LEU A 61 7.63 8.77 19.29
CA LEU A 61 7.49 9.95 18.44
C LEU A 61 6.09 10.55 18.39
N GLY A 62 5.06 9.76 18.70
CA GLY A 62 3.67 10.08 18.36
C GLY A 62 3.38 9.85 16.87
N SER A 63 2.10 9.65 16.54
CA SER A 63 1.69 9.27 15.17
C SER A 63 2.06 10.32 14.12
N ARG A 64 1.97 11.64 14.45
CA ARG A 64 2.30 12.70 13.48
C ARG A 64 3.74 12.74 13.05
N ASN A 65 4.66 12.75 14.03
CA ASN A 65 6.08 12.82 13.73
C ASN A 65 6.54 11.56 13.00
N THR A 66 5.94 10.40 13.34
CA THR A 66 6.23 9.14 12.67
C THR A 66 5.74 9.15 11.23
N VAL A 67 4.57 9.73 10.94
CA VAL A 67 4.08 9.95 9.56
C VAL A 67 5.01 10.87 8.77
N LEU A 68 5.45 12.00 9.36
CA LEU A 68 6.38 12.91 8.69
C LEU A 68 7.72 12.24 8.38
N LEU A 69 8.27 11.50 9.34
CA LEU A 69 9.51 10.75 9.16
C LEU A 69 9.34 9.69 8.05
N GLY A 70 8.24 8.94 8.07
CA GLY A 70 7.93 7.95 7.05
C GLY A 70 7.81 8.57 5.66
N ALA A 71 7.07 9.68 5.53
CA ALA A 71 6.91 10.41 4.27
C ALA A 71 8.25 10.91 3.72
N PHE A 72 9.12 11.45 4.59
CA PHE A 72 10.46 11.92 4.20
C PHE A 72 11.34 10.77 3.70
N ILE A 73 11.39 9.66 4.43
CA ILE A 73 12.17 8.48 4.05
C ILE A 73 11.66 7.91 2.70
N MET A 74 10.33 7.85 2.48
CA MET A 74 9.76 7.39 1.21
C MET A 74 10.11 8.33 0.05
N ALA A 75 10.08 9.64 0.24
CA ALA A 75 10.46 10.60 -0.79
C ALA A 75 11.93 10.41 -1.21
N LEU A 76 12.84 10.21 -0.24
CA LEU A 76 14.24 9.88 -0.52
C LEU A 76 14.35 8.52 -1.22
N GLY A 77 13.55 7.53 -0.84
CA GLY A 77 13.52 6.22 -1.46
C GLY A 77 13.19 6.29 -2.95
N HIS A 78 12.14 7.00 -3.33
CA HIS A 78 11.78 7.19 -4.73
C HIS A 78 12.82 7.99 -5.52
N ALA A 79 13.38 9.04 -4.93
CA ALA A 79 14.47 9.80 -5.54
C ALA A 79 15.71 8.92 -5.78
N SER A 80 16.02 8.02 -4.84
CA SER A 80 17.09 7.05 -4.99
C SER A 80 16.82 6.09 -6.16
N MET A 81 15.62 5.53 -6.26
CA MET A 81 15.26 4.60 -7.36
C MET A 81 15.33 5.27 -8.73
N ALA A 82 15.05 6.56 -8.83
CA ALA A 82 15.16 7.32 -10.07
C ALA A 82 16.60 7.44 -10.63
N LEU A 83 17.62 7.07 -9.85
CA LEU A 83 19.01 7.02 -10.31
C LEU A 83 19.36 5.71 -11.05
N GLU A 84 18.49 4.72 -11.03
CA GLU A 84 18.55 3.44 -11.77
C GLU A 84 19.84 2.63 -11.61
N THR A 85 20.63 2.89 -10.59
CA THR A 85 21.79 2.06 -10.31
C THR A 85 21.47 0.99 -9.28
N PRO A 86 22.11 -0.20 -9.29
CA PRO A 86 21.80 -1.28 -8.37
C PRO A 86 21.85 -0.85 -6.89
N ALA A 87 22.89 -0.10 -6.50
CA ALA A 87 23.03 0.37 -5.12
C ALA A 87 21.85 1.29 -4.71
N PHE A 88 21.54 2.28 -5.56
CA PHE A 88 20.46 3.23 -5.27
C PHE A 88 19.07 2.59 -5.38
N MET A 89 18.88 1.56 -6.21
CA MET A 89 17.65 0.79 -6.26
C MET A 89 17.41 0.06 -4.93
N TYR A 90 18.39 -0.65 -4.39
CA TYR A 90 18.26 -1.33 -3.09
C TYR A 90 18.09 -0.36 -1.94
N ILE A 91 18.84 0.75 -1.90
CA ILE A 91 18.66 1.81 -0.90
C ILE A 91 17.23 2.37 -1.00
N GLY A 92 16.76 2.62 -2.21
CA GLY A 92 15.41 3.10 -2.47
C GLY A 92 14.34 2.14 -1.92
N LEU A 93 14.43 0.86 -2.25
CA LEU A 93 13.50 -0.15 -1.76
C LEU A 93 13.53 -0.27 -0.23
N LEU A 94 14.70 -0.22 0.42
CA LEU A 94 14.82 -0.21 1.88
C LEU A 94 14.16 1.04 2.49
N CYS A 95 14.40 2.21 1.92
CA CYS A 95 13.75 3.45 2.35
C CYS A 95 12.22 3.35 2.23
N LEU A 96 11.71 2.76 1.14
CA LEU A 96 10.27 2.57 0.95
C LEU A 96 9.67 1.58 1.96
N VAL A 97 10.37 0.49 2.28
CA VAL A 97 9.96 -0.50 3.28
C VAL A 97 9.81 0.16 4.66
N PHE A 98 10.83 0.86 5.13
CA PHE A 98 10.79 1.51 6.44
C PHE A 98 9.86 2.73 6.45
N GLY A 99 9.90 3.55 5.39
CA GLY A 99 9.07 4.73 5.27
C GLY A 99 7.57 4.39 5.27
N ASN A 100 7.16 3.36 4.51
CA ASN A 100 5.78 2.87 4.51
C ASN A 100 5.40 2.30 5.89
N GLY A 101 6.30 1.55 6.53
CA GLY A 101 6.10 1.05 7.88
C GLY A 101 5.82 2.16 8.89
N PHE A 102 6.50 3.28 8.81
CA PHE A 102 6.26 4.44 9.68
C PHE A 102 5.01 5.24 9.28
N PHE A 103 4.68 5.31 8.01
CA PHE A 103 3.57 6.13 7.50
C PHE A 103 2.21 5.45 7.68
N LYS A 104 2.03 4.27 7.11
CA LYS A 104 0.73 3.61 6.91
C LYS A 104 -0.07 3.38 8.20
N PRO A 105 0.44 2.73 9.26
CA PRO A 105 -0.33 2.45 10.47
C PRO A 105 -0.69 3.74 11.21
N ASN A 106 0.20 4.73 11.19
CA ASN A 106 0.06 5.95 11.92
C ASN A 106 -0.92 6.94 11.27
N MET A 107 -1.01 6.96 9.94
CA MET A 107 -2.02 7.74 9.24
C MET A 107 -3.43 7.25 9.57
N THR A 108 -3.66 5.95 9.56
CA THR A 108 -4.94 5.35 9.94
C THR A 108 -5.26 5.61 11.42
N SER A 109 -4.26 5.56 12.29
CA SER A 109 -4.40 5.90 13.71
C SER A 109 -4.84 7.36 13.93
N ILE A 110 -4.26 8.33 13.20
CA ILE A 110 -4.66 9.75 13.25
C ILE A 110 -6.13 9.88 12.87
N VAL A 111 -6.59 9.26 11.78
CA VAL A 111 -8.00 9.30 11.36
C VAL A 111 -8.89 8.74 12.46
N SER A 112 -8.53 7.60 13.07
CA SER A 112 -9.30 7.00 14.16
C SER A 112 -9.41 7.92 15.37
N GLN A 113 -8.32 8.59 15.75
CA GLN A 113 -8.26 9.49 16.89
C GLN A 113 -9.06 10.79 16.67
N LEU A 114 -9.05 11.33 15.43
CA LEU A 114 -9.80 12.55 15.07
C LEU A 114 -11.31 12.38 15.24
N TYR A 115 -11.83 11.18 15.06
CA TYR A 115 -13.26 10.86 15.16
C TYR A 115 -13.61 10.05 16.42
N LYS A 116 -12.76 10.11 17.47
CA LYS A 116 -12.99 9.39 18.72
C LYS A 116 -14.32 9.80 19.39
N ASP A 117 -14.59 11.10 19.41
CA ASP A 117 -15.78 11.69 20.04
C ASP A 117 -16.95 11.90 19.06
N HIS A 118 -16.81 11.45 17.82
CA HIS A 118 -17.78 11.55 16.74
C HIS A 118 -17.93 10.22 16.00
N SER A 119 -18.28 9.16 16.75
CA SER A 119 -18.37 7.80 16.21
C SER A 119 -19.35 7.67 15.05
N GLU A 120 -20.41 8.47 15.04
CA GLU A 120 -21.42 8.53 13.97
C GLU A 120 -20.87 9.03 12.62
N LYS A 121 -19.75 9.77 12.62
CA LYS A 121 -19.08 10.29 11.41
C LYS A 121 -17.87 9.46 11.00
N LYS A 122 -17.47 8.51 11.84
CA LYS A 122 -16.22 7.74 11.65
C LYS A 122 -16.26 6.92 10.37
N ASP A 123 -17.36 6.27 10.07
CA ASP A 123 -17.52 5.45 8.86
C ASP A 123 -17.45 6.30 7.59
N ALA A 124 -18.10 7.49 7.59
CA ALA A 124 -18.00 8.43 6.48
C ALA A 124 -16.57 8.96 6.28
N ALA A 125 -15.83 9.22 7.37
CA ALA A 125 -14.44 9.65 7.30
C ALA A 125 -13.54 8.56 6.70
N TYR A 126 -13.70 7.31 7.11
CA TYR A 126 -12.98 6.18 6.50
C TYR A 126 -13.35 5.96 5.04
N THR A 127 -14.61 6.18 4.66
CA THR A 127 -15.03 6.10 3.25
C THR A 127 -14.29 7.15 2.41
N ILE A 128 -14.24 8.40 2.86
CA ILE A 128 -13.50 9.48 2.17
C ILE A 128 -12.00 9.16 2.12
N PHE A 129 -11.43 8.68 3.23
CA PHE A 129 -10.03 8.25 3.30
C PHE A 129 -9.73 7.16 2.29
N TYR A 130 -10.59 6.14 2.20
CA TYR A 130 -10.46 5.03 1.26
C TYR A 130 -10.63 5.45 -0.20
N MET A 131 -11.52 6.41 -0.48
CA MET A 131 -11.61 7.03 -1.81
C MET A 131 -10.30 7.74 -2.18
N GLY A 132 -9.68 8.47 -1.24
CA GLY A 132 -8.37 9.09 -1.43
C GLY A 132 -7.26 8.08 -1.72
N VAL A 133 -7.24 6.95 -1.01
CA VAL A 133 -6.34 5.82 -1.25
C VAL A 133 -6.43 5.32 -2.69
N ASN A 134 -7.65 5.02 -3.15
CA ASN A 134 -7.87 4.48 -4.49
C ASN A 134 -7.65 5.51 -5.59
N SER A 135 -7.98 6.78 -5.35
CA SER A 135 -7.69 7.87 -6.29
C SER A 135 -6.18 8.04 -6.48
N GLY A 136 -5.41 7.97 -5.39
CA GLY A 136 -3.94 7.99 -5.44
C GLY A 136 -3.37 6.79 -6.21
N ALA A 137 -3.85 5.58 -5.91
CA ALA A 137 -3.44 4.37 -6.60
C ALA A 137 -3.74 4.43 -8.11
N PHE A 138 -4.95 4.84 -8.47
CA PHE A 138 -5.38 5.01 -9.86
C PHE A 138 -4.47 5.98 -10.62
N LEU A 139 -4.30 7.21 -10.11
CA LEU A 139 -3.47 8.23 -10.75
C LEU A 139 -1.99 7.84 -10.79
N GLY A 140 -1.49 7.20 -9.73
CA GLY A 140 -0.09 6.78 -9.64
C GLY A 140 0.25 5.71 -10.67
N MET A 141 -0.53 4.63 -10.75
CA MET A 141 -0.31 3.58 -11.75
C MET A 141 -0.49 4.11 -13.17
N MET A 142 -1.45 5.00 -13.39
CA MET A 142 -1.71 5.58 -14.70
C MET A 142 -0.56 6.46 -15.18
N LEU A 143 -0.13 7.42 -14.36
CA LEU A 143 0.85 8.43 -14.79
C LEU A 143 2.28 7.90 -14.70
N CYS A 144 2.68 7.27 -13.59
CA CYS A 144 4.00 6.66 -13.47
C CYS A 144 4.17 5.52 -14.47
N GLY A 145 3.12 4.69 -14.67
CA GLY A 145 3.11 3.61 -15.65
C GLY A 145 3.34 4.13 -17.07
N TYR A 146 2.58 5.13 -17.49
CA TYR A 146 2.75 5.73 -18.80
C TYR A 146 4.14 6.33 -19.02
N ILE A 147 4.59 7.14 -18.07
CA ILE A 147 5.90 7.81 -18.17
C ILE A 147 7.03 6.78 -18.13
N GLY A 148 6.97 5.78 -17.24
CA GLY A 148 7.98 4.74 -17.16
C GLY A 148 8.08 3.89 -18.42
N GLU A 149 6.95 3.42 -18.96
CA GLU A 149 6.96 2.53 -20.13
C GLU A 149 7.13 3.26 -21.49
N LYS A 150 6.71 4.54 -21.60
CA LYS A 150 6.70 5.26 -22.89
C LYS A 150 7.74 6.37 -23.01
N VAL A 151 8.37 6.77 -21.90
CA VAL A 151 9.37 7.84 -21.90
C VAL A 151 10.67 7.32 -21.34
N ASP A 152 10.70 7.05 -20.02
CA ASP A 152 11.91 6.63 -19.32
C ASP A 152 11.56 6.13 -17.92
N TRP A 153 12.17 5.05 -17.47
CA TRP A 153 11.91 4.43 -16.16
C TRP A 153 12.25 5.37 -15.00
N SER A 154 13.38 6.11 -15.12
CA SER A 154 13.83 7.09 -14.14
C SER A 154 12.77 8.16 -13.88
N TYR A 155 12.12 8.66 -14.94
CA TYR A 155 11.04 9.63 -14.80
C TYR A 155 9.79 9.04 -14.17
N GLY A 156 9.49 7.77 -14.44
CA GLY A 156 8.39 7.07 -13.79
C GLY A 156 8.59 6.95 -12.27
N PHE A 157 9.77 6.51 -11.83
CA PHE A 157 10.14 6.44 -10.42
C PHE A 157 10.28 7.84 -9.80
N GLY A 158 10.87 8.78 -10.52
CA GLY A 158 11.03 10.17 -10.10
C GLY A 158 9.70 10.88 -9.86
N LEU A 159 8.72 10.65 -10.73
CA LEU A 159 7.37 11.20 -10.57
C LEU A 159 6.71 10.73 -9.27
N ALA A 160 6.85 9.45 -8.94
CA ALA A 160 6.39 8.94 -7.66
C ALA A 160 7.03 9.68 -6.47
N GLY A 161 8.33 9.97 -6.57
CA GLY A 161 9.08 10.76 -5.57
C GLY A 161 8.60 12.21 -5.44
N ILE A 162 8.34 12.87 -6.55
CA ILE A 162 7.84 14.26 -6.57
C ILE A 162 6.51 14.35 -5.84
N PHE A 163 5.56 13.48 -6.14
CA PHE A 163 4.25 13.49 -5.48
C PHE A 163 4.31 13.08 -4.02
N MET A 164 5.21 12.16 -3.65
CA MET A 164 5.46 11.85 -2.24
C MET A 164 6.00 13.06 -1.48
N PHE A 165 6.93 13.80 -2.07
CA PHE A 165 7.51 15.01 -1.49
C PHE A 165 6.46 16.13 -1.36
N LEU A 166 5.62 16.34 -2.37
CA LEU A 166 4.49 17.26 -2.28
C LEU A 166 3.49 16.87 -1.18
N GLY A 167 3.24 15.57 -1.01
CA GLY A 167 2.46 15.02 0.08
C GLY A 167 3.06 15.30 1.46
N LEU A 168 4.38 15.17 1.61
CA LEU A 168 5.11 15.51 2.82
C LEU A 168 4.95 17.00 3.18
N ILE A 169 5.20 17.89 2.20
CA ILE A 169 5.05 19.33 2.40
C ILE A 169 3.60 19.68 2.79
N MET A 170 2.64 19.12 2.08
CA MET A 170 1.23 19.36 2.38
C MET A 170 0.88 18.89 3.80
N PHE A 171 1.28 17.69 4.21
CA PHE A 171 1.01 17.18 5.56
C PHE A 171 1.66 18.06 6.62
N TYR A 172 2.91 18.50 6.41
CA TYR A 172 3.61 19.38 7.33
C TYR A 172 2.86 20.69 7.58
N TYR A 173 2.36 21.34 6.53
CA TYR A 173 1.61 22.61 6.66
C TYR A 173 0.15 22.44 7.10
N PHE A 174 -0.47 21.28 6.82
CA PHE A 174 -1.84 21.00 7.26
C PHE A 174 -1.94 20.41 8.66
N GLN A 175 -0.87 19.94 9.25
CA GLN A 175 -0.92 19.21 10.54
C GLN A 175 -1.59 20.00 11.68
N GLY A 176 -1.63 21.32 11.62
CA GLY A 176 -2.33 22.16 12.60
C GLY A 176 -3.85 21.90 12.67
N ILE A 177 -4.45 21.29 11.64
CA ILE A 177 -5.86 20.89 11.60
C ILE A 177 -6.19 19.82 12.66
N PHE A 178 -5.21 19.01 13.02
CA PHE A 178 -5.39 17.87 13.91
C PHE A 178 -5.39 18.25 15.41
N GLY A 179 -5.20 19.55 15.75
CA GLY A 179 -5.09 19.99 17.14
C GLY A 179 -3.98 19.21 17.88
N ASP A 180 -4.28 18.51 18.95
CA ASP A 180 -3.32 17.71 19.73
C ASP A 180 -3.25 16.23 19.32
N VAL A 181 -4.10 15.80 18.39
CA VAL A 181 -4.16 14.41 17.95
C VAL A 181 -2.83 13.97 17.36
N GLY A 182 -2.29 12.87 17.82
CA GLY A 182 -1.08 12.23 17.30
C GLY A 182 0.25 12.90 17.65
N LEU A 183 0.27 13.97 18.48
CA LEU A 183 1.51 14.64 18.92
C LEU A 183 2.27 13.83 19.97
N LYS A 184 1.54 13.24 20.93
CA LYS A 184 2.14 12.51 22.03
C LYS A 184 2.05 11.00 21.82
N PRO A 185 3.02 10.22 22.33
CA PRO A 185 2.92 8.77 22.34
C PRO A 185 1.69 8.31 23.14
N LEU A 186 0.97 7.32 22.61
CA LEU A 186 -0.26 6.79 23.24
C LEU A 186 0.01 6.12 24.59
N VAL A 187 1.18 5.50 24.75
CA VAL A 187 1.57 4.83 26.00
C VAL A 187 1.74 5.84 27.15
N ALA A 188 2.24 7.04 26.87
CA ALA A 188 2.35 8.09 27.88
C ALA A 188 0.98 8.61 28.37
N ALA A 189 -0.05 8.54 27.51
CA ALA A 189 -1.41 8.94 27.85
C ALA A 189 -2.17 7.85 28.66
N ASN A 190 -1.82 6.58 28.47
CA ASN A 190 -2.49 5.43 29.09
C ASN A 190 -1.92 5.04 30.46
N GLU A 191 -0.81 5.61 30.92
CA GLU A 191 -0.28 5.34 32.26
C GLU A 191 -1.21 5.85 33.38
N VAL A 192 -2.12 6.78 33.04
CA VAL A 192 -3.10 7.32 33.98
C VAL A 192 -4.29 6.37 34.24
N ASN A 193 -4.53 5.37 33.37
CA ASN A 193 -5.71 4.48 33.43
C ASN A 193 -5.37 3.01 33.73
N LYS A 194 -4.35 2.73 34.51
CA LYS A 194 -3.93 1.34 34.83
C LYS A 194 -4.83 0.58 35.81
N THR A 195 -5.93 1.14 36.30
CA THR A 195 -6.67 0.55 37.43
C THR A 195 -7.73 -0.50 37.06
N ASP A 196 -8.16 -0.66 35.78
CA ASP A 196 -9.31 -1.52 35.48
C ASP A 196 -9.10 -2.58 34.38
N ALA A 197 -7.90 -3.04 34.13
CA ALA A 197 -7.63 -3.88 32.98
C ALA A 197 -7.38 -5.37 33.32
N THR A 198 -8.03 -5.91 34.31
CA THR A 198 -7.87 -7.33 34.72
C THR A 198 -8.81 -8.30 33.99
N LEU A 199 -9.91 -7.81 33.42
CA LEU A 199 -10.87 -8.64 32.71
C LEU A 199 -11.00 -8.20 31.24
N THR A 200 -11.14 -9.15 30.33
CA THR A 200 -11.64 -8.87 28.99
C THR A 200 -13.13 -8.54 29.06
N GLY A 201 -13.68 -7.81 28.07
CA GLY A 201 -15.10 -7.43 28.06
C GLY A 201 -16.10 -8.59 28.19
N ASP A 202 -15.64 -9.83 28.02
CA ASP A 202 -16.43 -11.06 28.17
C ASP A 202 -16.23 -11.74 29.55
N GLY A 203 -15.60 -11.07 30.52
CA GLY A 203 -15.32 -11.62 31.86
C GLY A 203 -14.14 -12.59 31.92
N ASP A 204 -13.45 -12.80 30.83
CA ASP A 204 -12.27 -13.68 30.78
C ASP A 204 -11.04 -13.04 31.40
N LYS A 205 -10.28 -13.83 32.17
CA LYS A 205 -8.98 -13.38 32.69
C LYS A 205 -7.99 -13.17 31.54
N ARG A 206 -7.22 -12.10 31.58
CA ARG A 206 -6.09 -11.92 30.67
C ARG A 206 -5.18 -13.14 30.68
N ASN A 207 -4.88 -13.67 29.50
CA ASN A 207 -3.92 -14.75 29.32
C ASN A 207 -2.58 -14.18 28.81
N PRO A 208 -1.67 -13.73 29.70
CA PRO A 208 -0.42 -13.12 29.28
C PRO A 208 0.46 -14.14 28.54
N PHE A 209 1.38 -13.63 27.73
CA PHE A 209 2.37 -14.46 27.09
C PHE A 209 3.34 -15.03 28.13
N LEU A 210 3.53 -16.34 28.12
CA LEU A 210 4.58 -16.99 28.90
C LEU A 210 5.95 -16.70 28.27
N LYS A 211 7.04 -16.81 29.06
CA LYS A 211 8.39 -16.64 28.52
C LYS A 211 8.67 -17.58 27.34
N VAL A 212 8.13 -18.80 27.40
CA VAL A 212 8.24 -19.79 26.29
C VAL A 212 7.53 -19.29 25.05
N ASP A 213 6.31 -18.74 25.18
CA ASP A 213 5.57 -18.17 24.05
C ASP A 213 6.40 -17.07 23.34
N LEU A 214 7.01 -16.16 24.13
CA LEU A 214 7.83 -15.08 23.60
C LEU A 214 9.07 -15.57 22.87
N VAL A 215 9.74 -16.61 23.41
CA VAL A 215 10.90 -17.23 22.75
C VAL A 215 10.49 -17.90 21.45
N LEU A 216 9.39 -18.65 21.42
CA LEU A 216 8.90 -19.32 20.22
C LEU A 216 8.46 -18.31 19.16
N ILE A 217 7.78 -17.22 19.56
CA ILE A 217 7.39 -16.12 18.66
C ILE A 217 8.64 -15.46 18.06
N ALA A 218 9.64 -15.15 18.90
CA ALA A 218 10.89 -14.56 18.44
C ALA A 218 11.62 -15.50 17.45
N LEU A 219 11.68 -16.79 17.74
CA LEU A 219 12.27 -17.78 16.86
C LEU A 219 11.54 -17.87 15.51
N ALA A 220 10.20 -17.94 15.53
CA ALA A 220 9.40 -17.97 14.31
C ALA A 220 9.59 -16.67 13.48
N ALA A 221 9.64 -15.52 14.12
CA ALA A 221 9.89 -14.24 13.46
C ALA A 221 11.28 -14.18 12.83
N VAL A 222 12.32 -14.66 13.51
CA VAL A 222 13.69 -14.73 12.97
C VAL A 222 13.75 -15.68 11.77
N ILE A 223 13.16 -16.87 11.87
CA ILE A 223 13.09 -17.83 10.76
C ILE A 223 12.44 -17.19 9.54
N ALA A 224 11.27 -16.56 9.72
CA ALA A 224 10.56 -15.89 8.63
C ALA A 224 11.38 -14.76 8.00
N LEU A 225 12.00 -13.90 8.83
CA LEU A 225 12.82 -12.79 8.38
C LEU A 225 14.06 -13.26 7.60
N VAL A 226 14.79 -14.24 8.14
CA VAL A 226 15.98 -14.78 7.47
C VAL A 226 15.59 -15.45 6.15
N TRP A 227 14.48 -16.19 6.12
CA TRP A 227 14.00 -16.82 4.89
C TRP A 227 13.61 -15.78 3.82
N VAL A 228 12.85 -14.73 4.19
CA VAL A 228 12.43 -13.65 3.27
C VAL A 228 13.63 -12.91 2.67
N ILE A 229 14.70 -12.69 3.45
CA ILE A 229 15.93 -12.06 2.97
C ILE A 229 16.77 -13.03 2.13
N ASN A 230 16.81 -14.30 2.52
CA ASN A 230 17.57 -15.32 1.80
C ASN A 230 17.08 -15.53 0.36
N ASP A 231 15.78 -15.42 0.11
CA ASP A 231 15.21 -15.70 -1.21
C ASP A 231 15.84 -14.83 -2.32
N PRO A 232 15.84 -13.48 -2.26
CA PRO A 232 16.54 -12.66 -3.24
C PRO A 232 18.06 -12.81 -3.18
N MET A 233 18.67 -12.98 -2.00
CA MET A 233 20.12 -13.18 -1.88
C MET A 233 20.58 -14.42 -2.65
N SER A 234 19.82 -15.52 -2.56
CA SER A 234 20.15 -16.75 -3.27
C SER A 234 19.95 -16.65 -4.78
N LYS A 235 18.93 -15.91 -5.24
CA LYS A 235 18.58 -15.77 -6.66
C LYS A 235 19.40 -14.70 -7.39
N ILE A 236 19.78 -13.63 -6.68
CA ILE A 236 20.53 -12.50 -7.27
C ILE A 236 22.05 -12.75 -7.18
N TYR A 237 22.52 -13.18 -6.02
CA TYR A 237 23.95 -13.29 -5.73
C TYR A 237 24.46 -14.75 -5.66
N GLY A 238 23.58 -15.74 -5.80
CA GLY A 238 23.93 -17.16 -5.64
C GLY A 238 24.28 -17.56 -4.21
N TYR A 239 24.15 -16.66 -3.24
CA TYR A 239 24.45 -16.93 -1.83
C TYR A 239 23.21 -17.40 -1.08
N ASN A 240 23.21 -18.66 -0.65
CA ASN A 240 22.11 -19.26 0.11
C ASN A 240 22.55 -19.56 1.53
N VAL A 241 21.99 -18.86 2.51
CA VAL A 241 22.26 -19.04 3.96
C VAL A 241 21.98 -20.46 4.42
N PHE A 242 21.02 -21.15 3.81
CA PHE A 242 20.63 -22.53 4.16
C PHE A 242 21.39 -23.58 3.35
N GLY A 243 22.34 -23.17 2.49
CA GLY A 243 23.16 -24.03 1.65
C GLY A 243 22.48 -24.50 0.36
N SER A 244 21.17 -24.78 0.37
CA SER A 244 20.40 -25.16 -0.81
C SER A 244 18.98 -24.58 -0.78
N SER A 245 18.32 -24.53 -1.95
CA SER A 245 16.92 -24.12 -2.03
C SER A 245 16.00 -25.09 -1.29
N GLU A 246 16.29 -26.40 -1.35
CA GLU A 246 15.54 -27.45 -0.67
C GLU A 246 15.59 -27.28 0.84
N ASN A 247 16.76 -26.98 1.41
CA ASN A 247 16.91 -26.70 2.82
C ASN A 247 16.12 -25.43 3.24
N ALA A 248 16.12 -24.40 2.39
CA ALA A 248 15.33 -23.19 2.64
C ALA A 248 13.82 -23.50 2.71
N ASP A 249 13.33 -24.41 1.86
CA ASP A 249 11.93 -24.84 1.87
C ASP A 249 11.58 -25.62 3.15
N TYR A 250 12.48 -26.48 3.64
CA TYR A 250 12.30 -27.16 4.93
C TYR A 250 12.32 -26.20 6.11
N VAL A 251 13.17 -25.19 6.08
CA VAL A 251 13.26 -24.19 7.17
C VAL A 251 11.97 -23.36 7.26
N ILE A 252 11.42 -22.90 6.14
CA ILE A 252 10.14 -22.16 6.17
C ILE A 252 8.98 -23.06 6.57
N LEU A 253 8.96 -24.32 6.13
CA LEU A 253 7.94 -25.28 6.57
C LEU A 253 8.01 -25.49 8.08
N GLY A 254 9.22 -25.64 8.64
CA GLY A 254 9.45 -25.70 10.09
C GLY A 254 8.95 -24.44 10.81
N GLY A 255 9.18 -23.25 10.23
CA GLY A 255 8.66 -21.98 10.74
C GLY A 255 7.12 -21.92 10.75
N VAL A 256 6.48 -22.41 9.70
CA VAL A 256 5.00 -22.51 9.63
C VAL A 256 4.47 -23.49 10.67
N ILE A 257 5.07 -24.65 10.83
CA ILE A 257 4.69 -25.63 11.85
C ILE A 257 4.84 -25.02 13.25
N LEU A 258 5.95 -24.33 13.51
CA LEU A 258 6.18 -23.64 14.78
C LEU A 258 5.09 -22.59 15.06
N PHE A 259 4.73 -21.79 14.07
CA PHE A 259 3.63 -20.82 14.17
C PHE A 259 2.31 -21.52 14.52
N VAL A 260 1.96 -22.61 13.85
CA VAL A 260 0.74 -23.38 14.12
C VAL A 260 0.76 -23.95 15.55
N VAL A 261 1.89 -24.47 16.02
CA VAL A 261 2.06 -24.97 17.40
C VAL A 261 1.83 -23.85 18.42
N ILE A 262 2.40 -22.66 18.20
CA ILE A 262 2.19 -21.50 19.06
C ILE A 262 0.69 -21.13 19.10
N LEU A 263 0.06 -21.06 17.94
CA LEU A 263 -1.36 -20.73 17.82
C LEU A 263 -2.25 -21.70 18.59
N PHE A 264 -2.08 -23.02 18.38
CA PHE A 264 -2.84 -24.05 19.10
C PHE A 264 -2.57 -24.02 20.59
N SER A 265 -1.31 -23.86 21.02
CA SER A 265 -0.97 -23.80 22.44
C SER A 265 -1.62 -22.59 23.14
N ARG A 266 -1.84 -21.51 22.42
CA ARG A 266 -2.56 -20.33 22.93
C ARG A 266 -4.07 -20.56 22.97
N LEU A 267 -4.66 -21.13 21.92
CA LEU A 267 -6.11 -21.38 21.83
C LEU A 267 -6.63 -22.26 22.97
N VAL A 268 -5.87 -23.29 23.36
CA VAL A 268 -6.24 -24.20 24.46
C VAL A 268 -6.30 -23.51 25.82
N ARG A 269 -5.62 -22.37 25.99
CA ARG A 269 -5.55 -21.64 27.28
C ARG A 269 -6.67 -20.62 27.48
N TYR A 270 -7.51 -20.38 26.47
CA TYR A 270 -8.62 -19.43 26.55
C TYR A 270 -9.94 -20.12 26.93
N SER A 271 -10.89 -19.34 27.49
CA SER A 271 -12.27 -19.80 27.68
C SER A 271 -12.93 -20.11 26.35
N GLU A 272 -14.04 -20.84 26.39
CA GLU A 272 -14.78 -21.24 25.20
C GLU A 272 -15.17 -20.05 24.31
N ILE A 273 -15.69 -18.97 24.89
CA ILE A 273 -16.15 -17.79 24.16
C ILE A 273 -14.96 -17.11 23.45
N THR A 274 -13.86 -16.90 24.15
CA THR A 274 -12.66 -16.26 23.58
C THR A 274 -11.99 -17.17 22.55
N ARG A 275 -11.93 -18.46 22.81
CA ARG A 275 -11.40 -19.47 21.88
C ARG A 275 -12.19 -19.48 20.57
N ASP A 276 -13.51 -19.49 20.62
CA ASP A 276 -14.38 -19.54 19.44
C ASP A 276 -14.22 -18.27 18.58
N LYS A 277 -14.13 -17.10 19.22
CA LYS A 277 -13.80 -15.83 18.53
C LYS A 277 -12.44 -15.89 17.84
N LEU A 278 -11.41 -16.44 18.52
CA LEU A 278 -10.07 -16.57 17.94
C LEU A 278 -10.03 -17.60 16.79
N VAL A 279 -10.76 -18.71 16.91
CA VAL A 279 -10.90 -19.70 15.82
C VAL A 279 -11.54 -19.05 14.61
N ALA A 280 -12.64 -18.30 14.80
CA ALA A 280 -13.29 -17.57 13.72
C ALA A 280 -12.33 -16.57 13.06
N LEU A 281 -11.52 -15.83 13.86
CA LEU A 281 -10.50 -14.92 13.35
C LEU A 281 -9.42 -15.67 12.53
N CYS A 282 -8.97 -16.83 13.00
CA CYS A 282 -7.99 -17.67 12.29
C CYS A 282 -8.53 -18.16 10.95
N MET A 283 -9.81 -18.58 10.90
CA MET A 283 -10.46 -18.98 9.65
C MET A 283 -10.53 -17.80 8.65
N ILE A 284 -10.96 -16.64 9.12
CA ILE A 284 -11.00 -15.43 8.30
C ILE A 284 -9.59 -15.09 7.80
N ALA A 285 -8.58 -15.12 8.67
CA ALA A 285 -7.20 -14.83 8.32
C ALA A 285 -6.65 -15.80 7.26
N PHE A 286 -7.01 -17.09 7.34
CA PHE A 286 -6.61 -18.09 6.35
C PHE A 286 -7.15 -17.75 4.95
N PHE A 287 -8.45 -17.46 4.81
CA PHE A 287 -9.03 -17.08 3.53
C PHE A 287 -8.49 -15.73 3.03
N TYR A 288 -8.26 -14.80 3.93
CA TYR A 288 -7.66 -13.50 3.63
C TYR A 288 -6.23 -13.63 3.10
N MET A 289 -5.45 -14.58 3.62
CA MET A 289 -4.13 -14.91 3.11
C MET A 289 -4.18 -15.39 1.66
N LEU A 290 -5.13 -16.26 1.31
CA LEU A 290 -5.32 -16.76 -0.06
C LEU A 290 -5.71 -15.61 -1.02
N PHE A 291 -6.61 -14.74 -0.60
CA PHE A 291 -6.98 -13.55 -1.36
C PHE A 291 -5.76 -12.66 -1.63
N TRP A 292 -4.96 -12.34 -0.60
CA TRP A 292 -3.78 -11.49 -0.77
C TRP A 292 -2.69 -12.16 -1.61
N ALA A 293 -2.54 -13.48 -1.51
CA ALA A 293 -1.61 -14.22 -2.36
C ALA A 293 -1.97 -14.08 -3.85
N ALA A 294 -3.25 -14.06 -4.19
CA ALA A 294 -3.72 -13.78 -5.56
C ALA A 294 -3.57 -12.30 -5.92
N PHE A 295 -4.01 -11.40 -5.04
CA PHE A 295 -4.03 -9.95 -5.27
C PHE A 295 -2.63 -9.36 -5.48
N GLU A 296 -1.65 -9.77 -4.69
CA GLU A 296 -0.28 -9.25 -4.77
C GLU A 296 0.47 -9.68 -6.05
N GLN A 297 -0.04 -10.65 -6.79
CA GLN A 297 0.49 -11.00 -8.10
C GLN A 297 0.28 -9.88 -9.15
N ALA A 298 -0.63 -8.95 -8.90
CA ALA A 298 -0.93 -7.86 -9.84
C ALA A 298 0.32 -7.04 -10.23
N GLY A 299 1.17 -6.68 -9.26
CA GLY A 299 2.43 -5.96 -9.53
C GLY A 299 3.60 -6.86 -9.92
N GLY A 300 3.44 -8.18 -9.86
CA GLY A 300 4.46 -9.19 -10.13
C GLY A 300 4.18 -9.99 -11.40
N SER A 301 3.75 -11.24 -11.22
CA SER A 301 3.56 -12.21 -12.32
C SER A 301 2.49 -11.79 -13.33
N MET A 302 1.39 -11.14 -12.90
CA MET A 302 0.35 -10.65 -13.80
C MET A 302 0.84 -9.49 -14.68
N ASN A 303 1.75 -8.68 -14.15
CA ASN A 303 2.37 -7.59 -14.90
C ASN A 303 3.28 -8.13 -16.02
N ILE A 304 4.08 -9.17 -15.70
CA ILE A 304 4.87 -9.91 -16.70
C ILE A 304 3.96 -10.57 -17.75
N PHE A 305 2.86 -11.20 -17.29
CA PHE A 305 1.89 -11.82 -18.21
C PHE A 305 1.28 -10.79 -19.17
N ALA A 306 0.88 -9.62 -18.64
CA ALA A 306 0.35 -8.55 -19.48
C ALA A 306 1.38 -8.05 -20.49
N LYS A 307 2.66 -7.97 -20.12
CA LYS A 307 3.74 -7.53 -21.00
C LYS A 307 4.03 -8.55 -22.10
N ASP A 308 4.15 -9.83 -21.77
CA ASP A 308 4.76 -10.84 -22.62
C ASP A 308 3.75 -11.70 -23.41
N TYR A 309 2.50 -11.82 -22.93
CA TYR A 309 1.50 -12.74 -23.49
C TYR A 309 0.21 -12.08 -23.94
N VAL A 310 0.00 -10.78 -23.66
CA VAL A 310 -1.19 -10.05 -24.12
C VAL A 310 -0.83 -9.20 -25.31
N ASP A 311 -1.58 -9.34 -26.40
CA ASP A 311 -1.48 -8.40 -27.53
C ASP A 311 -2.08 -7.06 -27.11
N ARG A 312 -1.21 -6.09 -26.89
CA ARG A 312 -1.54 -4.74 -26.42
C ARG A 312 -1.53 -3.70 -27.50
N SER A 313 -1.18 -4.12 -28.73
CA SER A 313 -1.09 -3.23 -29.88
C SER A 313 -2.45 -3.06 -30.55
N LEU A 314 -2.91 -1.82 -30.62
CA LEU A 314 -4.20 -1.47 -31.21
C LEU A 314 -4.00 -0.57 -32.43
N THR A 315 -4.72 -0.87 -33.50
CA THR A 315 -4.66 -0.12 -34.78
C THR A 315 -6.06 0.25 -35.27
N GLY A 316 -6.15 1.22 -36.16
CA GLY A 316 -7.41 1.61 -36.82
C GLY A 316 -8.50 2.02 -35.79
N GLY A 317 -9.71 1.51 -36.03
CA GLY A 317 -10.87 1.84 -35.19
C GLY A 317 -10.73 1.41 -33.73
N PHE A 318 -10.05 0.30 -33.45
CA PHE A 318 -9.80 -0.14 -32.07
C PHE A 318 -8.89 0.82 -31.32
N ALA A 319 -7.85 1.34 -31.96
CA ALA A 319 -6.97 2.36 -31.38
C ALA A 319 -7.76 3.64 -31.06
N THR A 320 -8.58 4.12 -31.97
CA THR A 320 -9.43 5.30 -31.77
C THR A 320 -10.41 5.10 -30.63
N THR A 321 -11.09 3.95 -30.57
CA THR A 321 -12.02 3.60 -29.50
C THR A 321 -11.31 3.57 -28.16
N PHE A 322 -10.14 2.93 -28.09
CA PHE A 322 -9.34 2.89 -26.84
C PHE A 322 -8.92 4.29 -26.40
N LYS A 323 -8.43 5.15 -27.30
CA LYS A 323 -8.03 6.52 -26.98
C LYS A 323 -9.19 7.33 -26.39
N VAL A 324 -10.40 7.19 -26.94
CA VAL A 324 -11.61 7.85 -26.42
C VAL A 324 -11.97 7.31 -25.04
N ILE A 325 -12.00 6.00 -24.86
CA ILE A 325 -12.29 5.37 -23.57
C ILE A 325 -11.23 5.78 -22.54
N ASN A 326 -9.94 5.72 -22.89
CA ASN A 326 -8.86 6.15 -22.01
C ASN A 326 -8.98 7.62 -21.62
N THR A 327 -9.33 8.49 -22.55
CA THR A 327 -9.58 9.91 -22.25
C THR A 327 -10.70 10.08 -21.24
N LEU A 328 -11.82 9.38 -21.42
CA LEU A 328 -12.95 9.44 -20.48
C LEU A 328 -12.57 8.89 -19.10
N LEU A 329 -11.91 7.73 -19.06
CA LEU A 329 -11.47 7.09 -17.82
C LEU A 329 -10.45 7.94 -17.05
N THR A 330 -9.66 8.74 -17.74
CA THR A 330 -8.66 9.63 -17.15
C THR A 330 -9.25 10.96 -16.71
N VAL A 331 -9.93 11.64 -17.64
CA VAL A 331 -10.38 13.03 -17.46
C VAL A 331 -11.57 13.12 -16.48
N VAL A 332 -12.54 12.21 -16.58
CA VAL A 332 -13.75 12.29 -15.75
C VAL A 332 -13.45 12.11 -14.26
N PRO A 333 -12.73 11.05 -13.80
CA PRO A 333 -12.37 10.94 -12.39
C PRO A 333 -11.51 12.12 -11.91
N LEU A 334 -10.51 12.53 -12.71
CA LEU A 334 -9.64 13.65 -12.37
C LEU A 334 -10.41 14.97 -12.22
N ALA A 335 -11.37 15.24 -13.10
CA ALA A 335 -12.23 16.43 -13.02
C ALA A 335 -13.10 16.41 -11.75
N ILE A 336 -13.67 15.25 -11.40
CA ILE A 336 -14.47 15.09 -10.18
C ILE A 336 -13.61 15.33 -8.93
N ILE A 337 -12.43 14.72 -8.87
CA ILE A 337 -11.49 14.91 -7.75
C ILE A 337 -11.10 16.39 -7.65
N THR A 338 -10.73 17.01 -8.75
CA THR A 338 -10.34 18.43 -8.80
C THR A 338 -11.47 19.34 -8.33
N TRP A 339 -12.71 19.07 -8.74
CA TRP A 339 -13.89 19.81 -8.28
C TRP A 339 -14.09 19.71 -6.77
N VAL A 340 -13.99 18.49 -6.20
CA VAL A 340 -14.09 18.28 -4.74
C VAL A 340 -12.99 19.03 -4.00
N LEU A 341 -11.75 18.93 -4.48
CA LEU A 341 -10.59 19.58 -3.85
C LEU A 341 -10.66 21.10 -3.96
N THR A 342 -11.21 21.64 -5.05
CA THR A 342 -11.43 23.07 -5.19
C THR A 342 -12.46 23.58 -4.17
N LYS A 343 -13.53 22.82 -3.91
CA LYS A 343 -14.49 23.15 -2.84
C LYS A 343 -13.82 23.11 -1.46
N LEU A 344 -13.03 22.08 -1.17
CA LEU A 344 -12.29 21.96 0.08
C LEU A 344 -11.32 23.15 0.25
N SER A 345 -10.57 23.48 -0.80
CA SER A 345 -9.62 24.57 -0.79
C SER A 345 -10.32 25.91 -0.47
N ARG A 346 -11.46 26.21 -1.07
CA ARG A 346 -12.22 27.45 -0.78
C ARG A 346 -12.57 27.59 0.70
N ILE A 347 -12.88 26.49 1.38
CA ILE A 347 -13.25 26.49 2.81
C ILE A 347 -12.02 26.65 3.70
N THR A 348 -10.90 26.06 3.31
CA THR A 348 -9.71 25.95 4.15
C THR A 348 -8.62 26.98 3.83
N PHE A 349 -8.73 27.71 2.72
CA PHE A 349 -7.67 28.57 2.19
C PHE A 349 -7.24 29.68 3.17
N ALA A 350 -8.21 30.31 3.81
CA ALA A 350 -7.95 31.42 4.75
C ALA A 350 -7.05 30.97 5.94
N LYS A 351 -7.17 29.71 6.38
CA LYS A 351 -6.43 29.19 7.52
C LYS A 351 -5.16 28.42 7.13
N TYR A 352 -5.18 27.75 5.96
CA TYR A 352 -4.13 26.86 5.50
C TYR A 352 -3.67 27.18 4.06
N GLY A 353 -3.39 28.45 3.77
CA GLY A 353 -3.10 28.95 2.43
C GLY A 353 -1.96 28.19 1.74
N ILE A 354 -0.79 28.02 2.41
CA ILE A 354 0.38 27.33 1.83
C ILE A 354 0.02 25.89 1.43
N ALA A 355 -0.64 25.15 2.32
CA ALA A 355 -1.01 23.77 2.05
C ALA A 355 -2.02 23.66 0.88
N ASN A 356 -2.94 24.61 0.76
CA ASN A 356 -3.86 24.68 -0.38
C ASN A 356 -3.13 25.03 -1.69
N ILE A 357 -2.13 25.91 -1.66
CA ILE A 357 -1.30 26.21 -2.83
C ILE A 357 -0.57 24.95 -3.28
N VAL A 358 0.07 24.22 -2.35
CA VAL A 358 0.76 22.95 -2.68
C VAL A 358 -0.23 21.93 -3.28
N LEU A 359 -1.43 21.80 -2.69
CA LEU A 359 -2.46 20.90 -3.20
C LEU A 359 -2.89 21.26 -4.62
N LEU A 360 -3.22 22.52 -4.87
CA LEU A 360 -3.68 23.00 -6.19
C LEU A 360 -2.56 22.89 -7.23
N THR A 361 -1.31 23.20 -6.84
CA THR A 361 -0.14 23.04 -7.72
C THR A 361 0.07 21.57 -8.07
N SER A 362 -0.06 20.65 -7.10
CA SER A 362 0.06 19.20 -7.35
C SER A 362 -0.95 18.74 -8.41
N PHE A 363 -2.21 19.18 -8.31
CA PHE A 363 -3.23 18.86 -9.30
C PHE A 363 -3.02 19.59 -10.63
N GLY A 364 -2.46 20.80 -10.62
CA GLY A 364 -2.01 21.49 -11.83
C GLY A 364 -0.97 20.68 -12.60
N VAL A 365 0.00 20.10 -11.88
CA VAL A 365 1.03 19.20 -12.47
C VAL A 365 0.37 17.93 -13.03
N VAL A 366 -0.55 17.31 -12.28
CA VAL A 366 -1.30 16.13 -12.76
C VAL A 366 -2.03 16.45 -14.08
N TRP A 367 -2.75 17.59 -14.14
CA TRP A 367 -3.44 18.01 -15.35
C TRP A 367 -2.49 18.28 -16.52
N ALA A 368 -1.35 18.92 -16.27
CA ALA A 368 -0.34 19.17 -17.31
C ALA A 368 0.19 17.85 -17.89
N ILE A 369 0.48 16.87 -17.04
CA ILE A 369 0.94 15.54 -17.48
C ILE A 369 -0.16 14.82 -18.26
N VAL A 370 -1.41 14.84 -17.78
CA VAL A 370 -2.54 14.20 -18.46
C VAL A 370 -2.79 14.81 -19.85
N VAL A 371 -2.79 16.13 -19.95
CA VAL A 371 -2.98 16.82 -21.24
C VAL A 371 -1.83 16.47 -22.18
N TRP A 372 -0.59 16.49 -21.71
CA TRP A 372 0.57 16.10 -22.51
C TRP A 372 0.48 14.64 -22.96
N MET A 373 0.15 13.72 -22.07
CA MET A 373 -0.02 12.29 -22.35
C MET A 373 -1.09 12.06 -23.43
N LEU A 374 -2.26 12.64 -23.26
CA LEU A 374 -3.35 12.48 -24.21
C LEU A 374 -2.99 13.09 -25.58
N ASN A 375 -2.39 14.29 -25.61
CA ASN A 375 -1.94 14.90 -26.85
C ASN A 375 -0.93 14.01 -27.60
N ARG A 376 0.02 13.42 -26.87
CA ARG A 376 0.98 12.47 -27.45
C ARG A 376 0.29 11.23 -28.02
N GLU A 377 -0.67 10.63 -27.30
CA GLU A 377 -1.41 9.46 -27.76
C GLU A 377 -2.24 9.75 -29.02
N TYR A 378 -2.86 10.92 -29.09
CA TYR A 378 -3.62 11.30 -30.30
C TYR A 378 -2.74 11.68 -31.50
N SER A 379 -1.43 11.92 -31.30
CA SER A 379 -0.49 12.24 -32.38
C SER A 379 0.01 11.02 -33.15
N ILE A 380 -0.23 9.81 -32.65
CA ILE A 380 0.18 8.55 -33.29
C ILE A 380 -1.03 7.80 -33.85
N GLU A 381 -0.86 7.10 -34.98
CA GLU A 381 -1.99 6.37 -35.62
C GLU A 381 -2.45 5.16 -34.78
N GLY A 382 -1.51 4.35 -34.30
CA GLY A 382 -1.78 3.24 -33.40
C GLY A 382 -1.71 3.65 -31.92
N THR A 383 -1.83 2.67 -31.05
CA THR A 383 -1.49 2.80 -29.63
C THR A 383 -1.15 1.42 -29.07
N GLU A 384 -0.34 1.39 -28.05
CA GLU A 384 -0.05 0.18 -27.27
C GLU A 384 -0.43 0.43 -25.82
N VAL A 385 -1.32 -0.43 -25.30
CA VAL A 385 -1.75 -0.34 -23.89
C VAL A 385 -0.60 -0.68 -22.97
N GLN A 386 -0.30 0.16 -21.99
CA GLN A 386 0.76 -0.09 -21.03
C GLN A 386 0.49 -1.34 -20.19
N ALA A 387 1.51 -2.18 -19.97
CA ALA A 387 1.35 -3.39 -19.17
C ALA A 387 0.96 -3.06 -17.73
N SER A 388 1.52 -2.00 -17.16
CA SER A 388 1.19 -1.50 -15.83
C SER A 388 -0.28 -1.08 -15.65
N TRP A 389 -0.97 -0.72 -16.73
CA TRP A 389 -2.34 -0.22 -16.67
C TRP A 389 -3.40 -1.28 -16.36
N PHE A 390 -3.10 -2.56 -16.57
CA PHE A 390 -4.04 -3.61 -16.17
C PHE A 390 -4.33 -3.63 -14.66
N GLN A 391 -3.41 -3.11 -13.84
CA GLN A 391 -3.60 -2.97 -12.39
C GLN A 391 -4.56 -1.83 -12.01
N ILE A 392 -4.76 -0.84 -12.90
CA ILE A 392 -5.64 0.32 -12.66
C ILE A 392 -7.10 -0.11 -12.46
N LEU A 393 -7.52 -1.17 -13.15
CA LEU A 393 -8.90 -1.67 -13.16
C LEU A 393 -9.43 -1.90 -11.74
N ASN A 394 -8.60 -2.42 -10.84
CA ASN A 394 -9.01 -2.63 -9.44
C ASN A 394 -9.42 -1.32 -8.77
N SER A 395 -8.55 -0.31 -8.79
CA SER A 395 -8.85 0.99 -8.18
C SER A 395 -10.01 1.71 -8.87
N PHE A 396 -10.11 1.59 -10.19
CA PHE A 396 -11.21 2.13 -10.97
C PHE A 396 -12.56 1.53 -10.53
N PHE A 397 -12.67 0.21 -10.46
CA PHE A 397 -13.90 -0.45 -10.04
C PHE A 397 -14.26 -0.16 -8.59
N ILE A 398 -13.27 -0.05 -7.70
CA ILE A 398 -13.54 0.36 -6.31
C ILE A 398 -14.16 1.76 -6.28
N ILE A 399 -13.58 2.74 -6.96
CA ILE A 399 -14.08 4.12 -6.97
C ILE A 399 -15.50 4.19 -7.55
N THR A 400 -15.75 3.47 -8.64
CA THR A 400 -17.03 3.54 -9.36
C THR A 400 -18.13 2.70 -8.73
N LEU A 401 -17.81 1.52 -8.19
CA LEU A 401 -18.80 0.58 -7.67
C LEU A 401 -19.07 0.74 -6.17
N ALA A 402 -18.13 1.31 -5.38
CA ALA A 402 -18.33 1.47 -3.94
C ALA A 402 -19.63 2.24 -3.59
N PRO A 403 -20.00 3.35 -4.26
CA PRO A 403 -21.27 4.03 -4.00
C PRO A 403 -22.50 3.17 -4.30
N MET A 404 -22.42 2.31 -5.32
CA MET A 404 -23.50 1.38 -5.67
C MET A 404 -23.67 0.32 -4.59
N PHE A 405 -22.57 -0.28 -4.14
CA PHE A 405 -22.60 -1.26 -3.05
C PHE A 405 -23.06 -0.63 -1.73
N THR A 406 -22.68 0.61 -1.43
CA THR A 406 -23.18 1.33 -0.26
C THR A 406 -24.71 1.41 -0.29
N LYS A 407 -25.30 1.87 -1.41
CA LYS A 407 -26.76 1.92 -1.58
C LYS A 407 -27.41 0.53 -1.52
N LEU A 408 -26.75 -0.49 -2.06
CA LEU A 408 -27.24 -1.86 -1.99
C LEU A 408 -27.32 -2.37 -0.54
N TRP A 409 -26.30 -2.10 0.27
CA TRP A 409 -26.26 -2.49 1.68
C TRP A 409 -27.21 -1.67 2.57
N GLU A 410 -27.58 -0.46 2.16
CA GLU A 410 -28.61 0.35 2.81
C GLU A 410 -30.04 -0.10 2.45
N SER A 411 -30.19 -0.92 1.42
CA SER A 411 -31.47 -1.45 0.97
C SER A 411 -31.92 -2.65 1.81
N LYS A 412 -33.03 -3.29 1.41
CA LYS A 412 -33.50 -4.55 2.02
C LYS A 412 -32.51 -5.71 1.88
N PHE A 413 -31.59 -5.63 0.91
CA PHE A 413 -30.51 -6.61 0.74
C PHE A 413 -29.28 -6.17 1.54
N ASN A 414 -29.30 -6.52 2.83
CA ASN A 414 -28.21 -6.21 3.75
C ASN A 414 -27.77 -7.47 4.52
N PRO A 415 -27.01 -8.38 3.89
CA PRO A 415 -26.56 -9.60 4.54
C PRO A 415 -25.60 -9.32 5.71
N PRO A 416 -25.45 -10.26 6.65
CA PRO A 416 -24.49 -10.16 7.74
C PRO A 416 -23.06 -9.91 7.23
N VAL A 417 -22.24 -9.26 8.06
CA VAL A 417 -20.84 -8.87 7.72
C VAL A 417 -20.02 -10.06 7.20
N ALA A 418 -20.18 -11.25 7.82
CA ALA A 418 -19.47 -12.45 7.38
C ALA A 418 -19.81 -12.86 5.94
N ILE A 419 -21.09 -12.72 5.54
CA ILE A 419 -21.53 -13.02 4.16
C ILE A 419 -20.99 -11.95 3.19
N LYS A 420 -21.04 -10.66 3.56
CA LYS A 420 -20.43 -9.59 2.74
C LYS A 420 -18.95 -9.83 2.50
N TYR A 421 -18.25 -10.26 3.55
CA TYR A 421 -16.84 -10.61 3.47
C TYR A 421 -16.59 -11.81 2.53
N ALA A 422 -17.35 -12.88 2.68
CA ALA A 422 -17.27 -14.06 1.81
C ALA A 422 -17.59 -13.76 0.34
N MET A 423 -18.52 -12.82 0.09
CA MET A 423 -18.83 -12.37 -1.29
C MET A 423 -17.72 -11.53 -1.90
N GLY A 424 -16.89 -10.89 -1.08
CA GLY A 424 -15.76 -10.06 -1.52
C GLY A 424 -14.48 -10.85 -1.79
N LEU A 425 -14.33 -12.04 -1.19
CA LEU A 425 -13.21 -12.96 -1.42
C LEU A 425 -13.39 -13.78 -2.70
#